data_030fe33e99786645e8113884acc54933
#
_entry.id   030fe33e99786645e8113884acc54933
#
_cell.length_a   1.000
_cell.length_b   1.000
_cell.length_c   1.000
_cell.angle_alpha   90.00
_cell.angle_beta   90.00
_cell.angle_gamma   90.00
#
_symmetry.space_group_name_H-M   'P 1'
#
loop_
_entity.id
_entity.type
_entity.pdbx_description
1 polymer ?
#
loop_
_entity_poly.entity_id
_entity_poly.type
_entity_poly.pdbx_seq_one_letter_code
_entity_poly.pdbx_strand_id
1 'polypeptide(L)'
;MINDLIIKINNIHNDERVKEKVIYTSVDGWGKQAEYGRFGLEFNKFWDNINKILTASSRTNITIMSTYNALSVFGYPKLIQGVYQLKDEYASKDRYWNSAVFLDSSYLRYPLHQTVQVLPHQFANNILEQSKLITYYAAPSFSPEHIGYSDVEVQKLKRIYDWMVSPQDATQQMKNRYNFYKYFTEHDKRRGTD
;
A
#
# COMPACT_ATOMS: atom_id res chain seq x y z
N MET A 1 -15.82 13.15 12.76
CA MET A 1 -15.33 12.89 11.38
C MET A 1 -15.42 11.41 10.99
N ILE A 2 -14.70 10.44 11.62
CA ILE A 2 -14.84 9.00 11.21
C ILE A 2 -16.24 8.45 11.50
N ASN A 3 -16.84 8.79 12.63
CA ASN A 3 -18.18 8.34 12.99
C ASN A 3 -19.25 8.89 12.02
N ASP A 4 -19.11 10.12 11.55
CA ASP A 4 -20.03 10.70 10.56
C ASP A 4 -19.90 9.97 9.20
N LEU A 5 -18.68 9.57 8.84
CA LEU A 5 -18.46 8.75 7.64
C LEU A 5 -19.14 7.39 7.80
N ILE A 6 -18.99 6.73 8.95
CA ILE A 6 -19.63 5.44 9.24
C ILE A 6 -21.14 5.54 9.17
N ILE A 7 -21.74 6.60 9.74
CA ILE A 7 -23.19 6.85 9.65
C ILE A 7 -23.63 6.97 8.18
N LYS A 8 -22.90 7.72 7.36
CA LYS A 8 -23.19 7.86 5.93
C LYS A 8 -23.06 6.53 5.19
N ILE A 9 -22.02 5.74 5.49
CA ILE A 9 -21.82 4.40 4.92
C ILE A 9 -23.02 3.50 5.25
N ASN A 10 -23.48 3.50 6.51
CA ASN A 10 -24.60 2.68 6.94
C ASN A 10 -25.94 3.14 6.31
N ASN A 11 -26.15 4.45 6.16
CA ASN A 11 -27.32 4.97 5.46
C ASN A 11 -27.38 4.52 3.99
N ILE A 12 -26.20 4.52 3.31
CA ILE A 12 -26.09 4.00 1.94
C ILE A 12 -26.22 2.47 1.91
N HIS A 13 -25.77 1.77 2.96
CA HIS A 13 -25.92 0.33 3.08
C HIS A 13 -27.38 -0.11 3.08
N ASN A 14 -28.26 0.66 3.70
CA ASN A 14 -29.70 0.38 3.75
C ASN A 14 -30.42 0.73 2.43
N ASP A 15 -29.73 1.36 1.47
CA ASP A 15 -30.26 1.62 0.13
C ASP A 15 -30.00 0.40 -0.77
N GLU A 16 -31.03 -0.37 -1.06
CA GLU A 16 -30.94 -1.60 -1.89
C GLU A 16 -30.42 -1.35 -3.31
N ARG A 17 -30.44 -0.08 -3.78
CA ARG A 17 -29.87 0.29 -5.08
C ARG A 17 -28.34 0.27 -5.11
N VAL A 18 -27.68 0.32 -3.93
CA VAL A 18 -26.22 0.32 -3.81
C VAL A 18 -25.75 -1.05 -3.34
N LYS A 19 -25.23 -1.85 -4.27
CA LYS A 19 -24.77 -3.22 -3.98
C LYS A 19 -23.40 -3.26 -3.30
N GLU A 20 -22.52 -2.33 -3.65
CA GLU A 20 -21.13 -2.30 -3.19
C GLU A 20 -20.65 -0.86 -2.98
N LYS A 21 -19.78 -0.67 -2.03
CA LYS A 21 -19.07 0.59 -1.77
C LYS A 21 -17.58 0.32 -1.67
N VAL A 22 -16.79 1.13 -2.34
CA VAL A 22 -15.34 1.07 -2.26
C VAL A 22 -14.81 2.40 -1.72
N ILE A 23 -14.04 2.33 -0.65
CA ILE A 23 -13.34 3.48 -0.08
C ILE A 23 -11.88 3.41 -0.51
N TYR A 24 -11.39 4.46 -1.16
CA TYR A 24 -10.00 4.61 -1.51
C TYR A 24 -9.28 5.40 -0.43
N THR A 25 -8.18 4.81 0.05
CA THR A 25 -7.29 5.47 1.00
C THR A 25 -5.84 5.22 0.59
N SER A 26 -4.87 5.95 1.17
CA SER A 26 -3.50 5.87 0.67
C SER A 26 -2.49 5.80 1.80
N VAL A 27 -1.55 4.83 1.67
CA VAL A 27 -0.37 4.73 2.53
C VAL A 27 0.77 4.02 1.78
N ASP A 28 2.01 4.47 1.94
CA ASP A 28 3.14 3.99 1.15
C ASP A 28 4.11 3.11 1.94
N GLY A 29 3.71 2.63 3.11
CA GLY A 29 4.50 1.79 4.01
C GLY A 29 3.83 1.60 5.36
N TRP A 30 4.61 1.36 6.41
CA TRP A 30 4.12 1.00 7.74
C TRP A 30 4.67 1.89 8.84
N GLY A 31 3.82 2.26 9.81
CA GLY A 31 4.22 2.95 11.04
C GLY A 31 4.93 4.28 10.78
N LYS A 32 6.01 4.51 11.52
CA LYS A 32 6.81 5.75 11.44
C LYS A 32 7.36 6.03 10.04
N GLN A 33 7.70 5.01 9.27
CA GLN A 33 8.16 5.19 7.90
C GLN A 33 7.05 5.76 7.01
N ALA A 34 5.81 5.33 7.18
CA ALA A 34 4.67 5.89 6.46
C ALA A 34 4.37 7.34 6.90
N GLU A 35 4.49 7.64 8.19
CA GLU A 35 4.35 8.99 8.75
C GLU A 35 5.44 9.94 8.22
N TYR A 36 6.68 9.45 8.08
CA TYR A 36 7.77 10.22 7.50
C TYR A 36 7.48 10.61 6.04
N GLY A 37 6.98 9.67 5.24
CA GLY A 37 6.63 9.92 3.84
C GLY A 37 5.39 10.80 3.65
N ARG A 38 4.46 10.80 4.62
CA ARG A 38 3.18 11.54 4.54
C ARG A 38 2.99 12.43 5.75
N PHE A 39 3.28 13.71 5.58
CA PHE A 39 3.11 14.71 6.65
C PHE A 39 1.68 14.75 7.18
N GLY A 40 1.54 14.69 8.49
CA GLY A 40 0.24 14.71 9.19
C GLY A 40 -0.46 13.35 9.25
N LEU A 41 0.13 12.29 8.71
CA LEU A 41 -0.37 10.94 8.91
C LEU A 41 -0.09 10.49 10.36
N GLU A 42 -1.12 10.09 11.07
CA GLU A 42 -1.05 9.35 12.33
C GLU A 42 -1.35 7.88 11.98
N PHE A 43 -0.33 7.05 11.79
CA PHE A 43 -0.49 5.70 11.24
C PHE A 43 -1.43 4.81 12.04
N ASN A 44 -1.32 4.80 13.36
CA ASN A 44 -2.19 4.00 14.21
C ASN A 44 -3.65 4.41 14.06
N LYS A 45 -3.93 5.71 14.05
CA LYS A 45 -5.28 6.24 13.85
C LYS A 45 -5.82 5.92 12.45
N PHE A 46 -4.96 5.96 11.44
CA PHE A 46 -5.30 5.54 10.07
C PHE A 46 -5.73 4.08 10.06
N TRP A 47 -4.95 3.19 10.69
CA TRP A 47 -5.22 1.77 10.74
C TRP A 47 -6.48 1.44 11.55
N ASP A 48 -6.66 2.09 12.71
CA ASP A 48 -7.87 1.99 13.53
C ASP A 48 -9.13 2.43 12.76
N ASN A 49 -9.01 3.46 11.93
CA ASN A 49 -10.14 3.92 11.11
C ASN A 49 -10.52 2.90 10.04
N ILE A 50 -9.55 2.21 9.44
CA ILE A 50 -9.81 1.09 8.51
C ILE A 50 -10.60 0.00 9.23
N ASN A 51 -10.14 -0.45 10.41
CA ASN A 51 -10.84 -1.46 11.21
C ASN A 51 -12.26 -1.04 11.56
N LYS A 52 -12.46 0.19 12.02
CA LYS A 52 -13.81 0.73 12.33
C LYS A 52 -14.75 0.69 11.15
N ILE A 53 -14.27 1.06 9.96
CA ILE A 53 -15.08 1.04 8.74
C ILE A 53 -15.46 -0.40 8.35
N LEU A 54 -14.49 -1.31 8.37
CA LEU A 54 -14.71 -2.71 8.00
C LEU A 54 -15.64 -3.44 8.98
N THR A 55 -15.52 -3.13 10.27
CA THR A 55 -16.43 -3.65 11.33
C THR A 55 -17.85 -3.10 11.16
N ALA A 56 -17.99 -1.82 10.77
CA ALA A 56 -19.29 -1.18 10.67
C ALA A 56 -20.10 -1.61 9.43
N SER A 57 -19.47 -2.17 8.40
CA SER A 57 -20.16 -2.51 7.16
C SER A 57 -19.51 -3.68 6.41
N SER A 58 -20.22 -4.81 6.34
CA SER A 58 -19.81 -5.99 5.56
C SER A 58 -19.87 -5.77 4.03
N ARG A 59 -20.55 -4.74 3.54
CA ARG A 59 -20.65 -4.40 2.11
C ARG A 59 -19.75 -3.22 1.71
N THR A 60 -18.76 -2.86 2.53
CA THR A 60 -17.81 -1.80 2.23
C THR A 60 -16.43 -2.41 2.06
N ASN A 61 -15.85 -2.23 0.90
CA ASN A 61 -14.48 -2.63 0.61
C ASN A 61 -13.54 -1.42 0.71
N ILE A 62 -12.29 -1.66 1.03
CA ILE A 62 -11.26 -0.63 1.10
C ILE A 62 -10.16 -0.95 0.08
N THR A 63 -9.83 0.01 -0.76
CA THR A 63 -8.64 -0.05 -1.59
C THR A 63 -7.55 0.82 -0.97
N ILE A 64 -6.48 0.19 -0.53
CA ILE A 64 -5.28 0.88 -0.06
C ILE A 64 -4.40 1.15 -1.28
N MET A 65 -4.37 2.40 -1.71
CA MET A 65 -3.50 2.87 -2.78
C MET A 65 -2.11 3.14 -2.22
N SER A 66 -1.10 2.47 -2.74
CA SER A 66 0.28 2.64 -2.30
C SER A 66 1.17 2.98 -3.49
N THR A 67 1.83 4.13 -3.41
CA THR A 67 2.84 4.53 -4.39
C THR A 67 4.22 4.13 -3.88
N TYR A 68 4.65 2.94 -4.31
CA TYR A 68 5.94 2.39 -3.90
C TYR A 68 7.09 3.26 -4.39
N ASN A 69 7.91 3.73 -3.48
CA ASN A 69 9.03 4.63 -3.72
C ASN A 69 10.28 4.16 -2.94
N ALA A 70 11.39 4.89 -3.02
CA ALA A 70 12.64 4.52 -2.36
C ALA A 70 12.51 4.33 -0.84
N LEU A 71 11.62 5.06 -0.16
CA LEU A 71 11.40 4.94 1.28
C LEU A 71 10.53 3.73 1.65
N SER A 72 9.76 3.17 0.71
CA SER A 72 8.81 2.08 0.99
C SER A 72 9.50 0.77 1.36
N VAL A 73 10.73 0.53 0.90
CA VAL A 73 11.41 -0.78 0.90
C VAL A 73 11.37 -1.49 2.25
N PHE A 74 11.62 -0.80 3.35
CA PHE A 74 11.69 -1.44 4.67
C PHE A 74 10.33 -1.58 5.37
N GLY A 75 9.39 -0.69 5.10
CA GLY A 75 8.06 -0.73 5.72
C GLY A 75 7.06 -1.64 5.00
N TYR A 76 7.33 -1.96 3.74
CA TYR A 76 6.38 -2.65 2.88
C TYR A 76 6.06 -4.10 3.29
N PRO A 77 7.02 -4.92 3.79
CA PRO A 77 6.70 -6.24 4.29
C PRO A 77 5.63 -6.24 5.38
N LYS A 78 5.70 -5.27 6.30
CA LYS A 78 4.69 -5.11 7.37
C LYS A 78 3.35 -4.64 6.81
N LEU A 79 3.34 -3.81 5.77
CA LEU A 79 2.10 -3.41 5.09
C LEU A 79 1.44 -4.62 4.43
N ILE A 80 2.20 -5.48 3.73
CA ILE A 80 1.70 -6.73 3.16
C ILE A 80 1.09 -7.62 4.25
N GLN A 81 1.78 -7.84 5.36
CA GLN A 81 1.28 -8.66 6.45
C GLN A 81 0.01 -8.08 7.08
N GLY A 82 0.01 -6.76 7.37
CA GLY A 82 -1.15 -6.10 7.96
C GLY A 82 -2.38 -6.11 7.05
N VAL A 83 -2.20 -5.90 5.74
CA VAL A 83 -3.31 -6.01 4.77
C VAL A 83 -3.82 -7.44 4.68
N TYR A 84 -2.93 -8.45 4.71
CA TYR A 84 -3.35 -9.85 4.76
C TYR A 84 -4.20 -10.15 6.00
N GLN A 85 -3.79 -9.65 7.18
CA GLN A 85 -4.57 -9.79 8.41
C GLN A 85 -5.97 -9.17 8.29
N LEU A 86 -6.10 -7.99 7.67
CA LEU A 86 -7.41 -7.40 7.39
C LEU A 86 -8.24 -8.24 6.41
N LYS A 87 -7.61 -8.82 5.37
CA LYS A 87 -8.29 -9.72 4.45
C LYS A 87 -8.84 -10.95 5.16
N ASP A 88 -8.05 -11.53 6.05
CA ASP A 88 -8.40 -12.72 6.84
C ASP A 88 -9.52 -12.41 7.85
N GLU A 89 -9.34 -11.37 8.67
CA GLU A 89 -10.27 -10.99 9.74
C GLU A 89 -11.64 -10.57 9.21
N TYR A 90 -11.68 -9.84 8.09
CA TYR A 90 -12.91 -9.30 7.50
C TYR A 90 -13.39 -10.04 6.25
N ALA A 91 -12.94 -11.28 6.04
CA ALA A 91 -13.45 -12.12 4.95
C ALA A 91 -14.95 -12.36 5.11
N SER A 92 -15.72 -12.20 4.05
CA SER A 92 -17.16 -12.44 4.07
C SER A 92 -17.67 -12.78 2.69
N LYS A 93 -18.57 -13.78 2.60
CA LYS A 93 -19.27 -14.15 1.36
C LYS A 93 -20.20 -13.04 0.85
N ASP A 94 -20.57 -12.11 1.71
CA ASP A 94 -21.39 -10.94 1.34
C ASP A 94 -20.59 -9.85 0.61
N ARG A 95 -19.26 -9.97 0.54
CA ARG A 95 -18.39 -9.03 -0.17
C ARG A 95 -18.22 -9.44 -1.62
N TYR A 96 -18.23 -8.47 -2.52
CA TYR A 96 -18.16 -8.69 -3.97
C TYR A 96 -16.94 -9.53 -4.40
N TRP A 97 -15.79 -9.33 -3.75
CA TRP A 97 -14.55 -10.06 -4.06
C TRP A 97 -14.15 -11.07 -2.97
N ASN A 98 -15.04 -11.40 -2.04
CA ASN A 98 -14.73 -12.14 -0.81
C ASN A 98 -13.59 -11.52 0.02
N SER A 99 -13.09 -10.34 -0.39
CA SER A 99 -11.98 -9.64 0.24
C SER A 99 -12.41 -8.26 0.68
N ALA A 100 -12.18 -7.97 1.96
CA ALA A 100 -12.48 -6.66 2.54
C ALA A 100 -11.55 -5.55 2.05
N VAL A 101 -10.31 -5.89 1.71
CA VAL A 101 -9.25 -4.94 1.39
C VAL A 101 -8.52 -5.35 0.11
N PHE A 102 -8.23 -4.38 -0.72
CA PHE A 102 -7.37 -4.51 -1.90
C PHE A 102 -6.15 -3.62 -1.75
N LEU A 103 -4.95 -4.16 -2.00
CA LEU A 103 -3.69 -3.41 -1.98
C LEU A 103 -3.28 -3.03 -3.41
N ASP A 104 -3.51 -1.78 -3.77
CA ASP A 104 -3.11 -1.25 -5.06
C ASP A 104 -1.68 -0.71 -5.01
N SER A 105 -0.70 -1.55 -5.34
CA SER A 105 0.72 -1.21 -5.36
C SER A 105 1.14 -0.69 -6.73
N SER A 106 1.32 0.62 -6.83
CA SER A 106 1.89 1.28 -8.01
C SER A 106 3.32 1.74 -7.70
N TYR A 107 4.25 1.67 -8.66
CA TYR A 107 5.59 2.22 -8.45
C TYR A 107 5.67 3.68 -8.90
N LEU A 108 6.44 4.47 -8.14
CA LEU A 108 6.71 5.86 -8.46
C LEU A 108 7.60 5.95 -9.69
N ARG A 109 7.14 6.66 -10.73
CA ARG A 109 7.92 6.91 -11.96
C ARG A 109 8.59 8.28 -11.97
N TYR A 110 7.99 9.24 -11.28
CA TYR A 110 8.48 10.61 -11.19
C TYR A 110 8.08 11.22 -9.84
N PRO A 111 8.96 12.02 -9.22
CA PRO A 111 10.28 12.44 -9.69
C PRO A 111 11.33 11.32 -9.57
N LEU A 112 12.26 11.25 -10.54
CA LEU A 112 13.23 10.13 -10.65
C LEU A 112 14.08 9.91 -9.40
N HIS A 113 14.40 10.98 -8.67
CA HIS A 113 15.18 10.92 -7.43
C HIS A 113 14.43 10.33 -6.23
N GLN A 114 13.15 10.00 -6.35
CA GLN A 114 12.38 9.32 -5.29
C GLN A 114 12.00 7.89 -5.68
N THR A 115 12.30 7.47 -6.90
CA THR A 115 11.99 6.11 -7.37
C THR A 115 12.89 5.07 -6.69
N VAL A 116 12.49 3.81 -6.69
CA VAL A 116 13.32 2.70 -6.19
C VAL A 116 14.66 2.56 -6.92
N GLN A 117 14.75 3.08 -8.13
CA GLN A 117 15.95 3.01 -8.97
C GLN A 117 17.12 3.86 -8.45
N VAL A 118 16.89 4.78 -7.49
CA VAL A 118 18.00 5.52 -6.85
C VAL A 118 18.77 4.66 -5.84
N LEU A 119 18.14 3.61 -5.34
CA LEU A 119 18.73 2.73 -4.35
C LEU A 119 19.88 1.90 -4.94
N PRO A 120 20.88 1.51 -4.14
CA PRO A 120 21.86 0.52 -4.52
C PRO A 120 21.20 -0.79 -4.96
N HIS A 121 21.80 -1.47 -5.96
CA HIS A 121 21.23 -2.69 -6.55
C HIS A 121 20.94 -3.80 -5.53
N GLN A 122 21.69 -3.85 -4.42
CA GLN A 122 21.45 -4.81 -3.33
C GLN A 122 20.03 -4.76 -2.77
N PHE A 123 19.34 -3.62 -2.85
CA PHE A 123 17.95 -3.48 -2.41
C PHE A 123 16.95 -4.20 -3.33
N ALA A 124 17.36 -4.63 -4.51
CA ALA A 124 16.52 -5.48 -5.37
C ALA A 124 16.12 -6.78 -4.65
N ASN A 125 17.02 -7.35 -3.84
CA ASN A 125 16.71 -8.54 -3.05
C ASN A 125 15.59 -8.29 -2.04
N ASN A 126 15.54 -7.12 -1.41
CA ASN A 126 14.45 -6.77 -0.50
C ASN A 126 13.10 -6.75 -1.22
N ILE A 127 13.04 -6.19 -2.43
CA ILE A 127 11.82 -6.14 -3.23
C ILE A 127 11.44 -7.54 -3.75
N LEU A 128 12.44 -8.35 -4.12
CA LEU A 128 12.20 -9.74 -4.50
C LEU A 128 11.59 -10.56 -3.35
N GLU A 129 12.11 -10.42 -2.12
CA GLU A 129 11.55 -11.09 -0.94
C GLU A 129 10.13 -10.60 -0.62
N GLN A 130 9.81 -9.34 -0.86
CA GLN A 130 8.44 -8.82 -0.75
C GLN A 130 7.52 -9.44 -1.81
N SER A 131 8.02 -9.64 -3.03
CA SER A 131 7.27 -10.34 -4.08
C SER A 131 7.00 -11.80 -3.73
N LYS A 132 7.95 -12.47 -3.08
CA LYS A 132 7.75 -13.83 -2.54
C LYS A 132 6.74 -13.82 -1.39
N LEU A 133 6.82 -12.84 -0.49
CA LEU A 133 5.92 -12.72 0.66
C LEU A 133 4.47 -12.53 0.22
N ILE A 134 4.20 -11.62 -0.73
CA ILE A 134 2.83 -11.43 -1.23
C ILE A 134 2.33 -12.67 -1.98
N THR A 135 3.21 -13.37 -2.69
CA THR A 135 2.89 -14.64 -3.36
C THR A 135 2.56 -15.74 -2.36
N TYR A 136 3.27 -15.80 -1.24
CA TYR A 136 2.98 -16.74 -0.15
C TYR A 136 1.56 -16.53 0.44
N TYR A 137 1.12 -15.28 0.53
CA TYR A 137 -0.23 -14.92 0.96
C TYR A 137 -1.25 -14.84 -0.19
N ALA A 138 -0.90 -15.29 -1.40
CA ALA A 138 -1.84 -15.24 -2.52
C ALA A 138 -2.97 -16.27 -2.35
N ALA A 139 -4.18 -15.86 -2.73
CA ALA A 139 -5.29 -16.78 -2.88
C ALA A 139 -5.18 -17.49 -4.25
N PRO A 140 -5.42 -18.80 -4.34
CA PRO A 140 -5.54 -19.47 -5.62
C PRO A 140 -6.64 -18.77 -6.45
N SER A 141 -6.30 -18.39 -7.68
CA SER A 141 -7.24 -17.80 -8.62
C SER A 141 -8.44 -18.71 -8.77
N PHE A 142 -9.66 -18.18 -8.58
CA PHE A 142 -10.93 -18.90 -8.75
C PHE A 142 -11.48 -19.68 -7.53
N SER A 143 -10.91 -19.64 -6.35
CA SER A 143 -11.58 -20.21 -5.18
C SER A 143 -12.31 -19.14 -4.37
N PRO A 144 -13.65 -19.14 -4.31
CA PRO A 144 -14.41 -18.20 -3.48
C PRO A 144 -14.18 -18.39 -1.97
N GLU A 145 -13.50 -19.46 -1.57
CA GLU A 145 -13.21 -19.80 -0.18
C GLU A 145 -11.80 -19.39 0.25
N HIS A 146 -10.96 -18.89 -0.67
CA HIS A 146 -9.58 -18.54 -0.36
C HIS A 146 -9.42 -17.05 -0.06
N ILE A 147 -8.87 -16.80 1.11
CA ILE A 147 -8.55 -15.47 1.61
C ILE A 147 -7.09 -15.19 1.27
N GLY A 148 -6.82 -14.09 0.58
CA GLY A 148 -5.45 -13.75 0.23
C GLY A 148 -5.35 -12.66 -0.84
N TYR A 149 -4.14 -12.49 -1.35
CA TYR A 149 -3.86 -11.55 -2.43
C TYR A 149 -4.27 -12.14 -3.79
N SER A 150 -4.93 -11.32 -4.59
CA SER A 150 -5.25 -11.66 -5.98
C SER A 150 -4.01 -11.64 -6.87
N ASP A 151 -4.08 -12.32 -8.01
CA ASP A 151 -2.99 -12.28 -9.02
C ASP A 151 -2.63 -10.86 -9.45
N VAL A 152 -3.61 -9.96 -9.51
CA VAL A 152 -3.39 -8.55 -9.86
C VAL A 152 -2.53 -7.85 -8.82
N GLU A 153 -2.78 -8.07 -7.54
CA GLU A 153 -1.97 -7.50 -6.45
C GLU A 153 -0.55 -8.06 -6.46
N VAL A 154 -0.40 -9.37 -6.65
CA VAL A 154 0.92 -10.05 -6.78
C VAL A 154 1.69 -9.49 -7.97
N GLN A 155 1.08 -9.40 -9.15
CA GLN A 155 1.73 -8.90 -10.36
C GLN A 155 2.12 -7.42 -10.27
N LYS A 156 1.36 -6.60 -9.56
CA LYS A 156 1.73 -5.21 -9.32
C LYS A 156 3.04 -5.09 -8.54
N LEU A 157 3.23 -5.91 -7.50
CA LEU A 157 4.47 -5.89 -6.72
C LEU A 157 5.66 -6.44 -7.52
N LYS A 158 5.44 -7.48 -8.32
CA LYS A 158 6.47 -8.01 -9.23
C LYS A 158 6.97 -6.95 -10.22
N ARG A 159 6.09 -6.12 -10.76
CA ARG A 159 6.47 -5.00 -11.66
C ARG A 159 7.38 -3.97 -10.97
N ILE A 160 7.29 -3.81 -9.65
CA ILE A 160 8.18 -2.92 -8.89
C ILE A 160 9.61 -3.49 -8.91
N TYR A 161 9.75 -4.80 -8.72
CA TYR A 161 11.04 -5.47 -8.86
C TYR A 161 11.60 -5.32 -10.28
N ASP A 162 10.80 -5.63 -11.30
CA ASP A 162 11.20 -5.52 -12.71
C ASP A 162 11.63 -4.08 -13.04
N TRP A 163 10.93 -3.08 -12.51
CA TRP A 163 11.29 -1.67 -12.64
C TRP A 163 12.63 -1.35 -11.98
N MET A 164 12.87 -1.85 -10.78
CA MET A 164 14.14 -1.59 -10.08
C MET A 164 15.34 -2.17 -10.81
N VAL A 165 15.22 -3.36 -11.38
CA VAL A 165 16.33 -4.04 -12.07
C VAL A 165 16.45 -3.67 -13.55
N SER A 166 15.52 -2.88 -14.09
CA SER A 166 15.57 -2.46 -15.48
C SER A 166 16.83 -1.61 -15.77
N PRO A 167 17.38 -1.68 -16.98
CA PRO A 167 18.57 -0.93 -17.34
C PRO A 167 18.43 0.57 -17.10
N GLN A 168 19.47 1.21 -16.56
CA GLN A 168 19.51 2.62 -16.26
C GLN A 168 20.79 3.24 -16.81
N ASP A 169 20.70 4.49 -17.26
CA ASP A 169 21.87 5.30 -17.56
C ASP A 169 22.63 5.64 -16.29
N ALA A 170 23.93 5.29 -16.25
CA ALA A 170 24.77 5.48 -15.06
C ALA A 170 24.91 6.94 -14.63
N THR A 171 25.02 7.85 -15.61
CA THR A 171 25.15 9.30 -15.36
C THR A 171 23.85 9.84 -14.76
N GLN A 172 22.72 9.46 -15.33
CA GLN A 172 21.40 9.84 -14.81
C GLN A 172 21.16 9.26 -13.42
N GLN A 173 21.59 8.03 -13.18
CA GLN A 173 21.45 7.39 -11.85
C GLN A 173 22.27 8.15 -10.78
N MET A 174 23.51 8.54 -11.10
CA MET A 174 24.34 9.33 -10.19
C MET A 174 23.68 10.68 -9.86
N LYS A 175 23.14 11.36 -10.88
CA LYS A 175 22.39 12.62 -10.70
C LYS A 175 21.15 12.42 -9.82
N ASN A 176 20.40 11.33 -10.04
CA ASN A 176 19.22 11.04 -9.24
C ASN A 176 19.56 10.76 -7.78
N ARG A 177 20.65 10.03 -7.51
CA ARG A 177 21.16 9.80 -6.13
C ARG A 177 21.58 11.07 -5.43
N TYR A 178 22.26 11.96 -6.15
CA TYR A 178 22.61 13.28 -5.62
C TYR A 178 21.37 14.12 -5.30
N ASN A 179 20.38 14.12 -6.18
CA ASN A 179 19.11 14.81 -5.96
C ASN A 179 18.28 14.19 -4.82
N PHE A 180 18.33 12.86 -4.65
CA PHE A 180 17.74 12.17 -3.51
C PHE A 180 18.33 12.68 -2.20
N TYR A 181 19.66 12.69 -2.08
CA TYR A 181 20.35 13.19 -0.91
C TYR A 181 19.96 14.65 -0.61
N LYS A 182 20.05 15.55 -1.59
CA LYS A 182 19.67 16.95 -1.41
C LYS A 182 18.22 17.15 -1.00
N TYR A 183 17.32 16.40 -1.62
CA TYR A 183 15.90 16.50 -1.33
C TYR A 183 15.62 16.10 0.13
N PHE A 184 16.12 14.96 0.58
CA PHE A 184 15.83 14.46 1.92
C PHE A 184 16.60 15.24 3.00
N THR A 185 17.79 15.73 2.74
CA THR A 185 18.49 16.66 3.66
C THR A 185 17.66 17.94 3.88
N GLU A 186 17.12 18.52 2.82
CA GLU A 186 16.28 19.72 2.95
C GLU A 186 14.91 19.41 3.58
N HIS A 187 14.35 18.26 3.27
CA HIS A 187 13.09 17.78 3.85
C HIS A 187 13.23 17.61 5.38
N ASP A 188 14.28 16.95 5.84
CA ASP A 188 14.53 16.70 7.26
C ASP A 188 14.75 18.01 8.01
N LYS A 189 15.59 18.89 7.46
CA LYS A 189 15.81 20.23 8.00
C LYS A 189 14.51 21.03 8.19
N ARG A 190 13.60 20.99 7.20
CA ARG A 190 12.32 21.70 7.29
C ARG A 190 11.35 21.11 8.29
N ARG A 191 11.46 19.82 8.55
CA ARG A 191 10.59 19.08 9.47
C ARG A 191 11.17 18.89 10.86
N GLY A 192 12.46 19.19 11.06
CA GLY A 192 13.15 18.89 12.32
C GLY A 192 13.18 17.40 12.61
N THR A 193 13.45 16.58 11.58
CA THR A 193 13.51 15.11 11.65
C THR A 193 14.93 14.59 11.45
N ASP A 194 15.93 15.44 11.72
CA ASP A 194 17.37 15.15 11.59
C ASP A 194 17.84 14.05 12.53
#